data_a4aa89401ecc5a6e4c208712b07d967d
#
_entry.id   a4aa89401ecc5a6e4c208712b07d967d
#
_cell.length_a   1.000
_cell.length_b   1.000
_cell.length_c   1.000
_cell.angle_alpha   90.00
_cell.angle_beta   90.00
_cell.angle_gamma   90.00
#
_symmetry.space_group_name_H-M   'P 1'
#
loop_
_entity.id
_entity.type
_entity.pdbx_description
1 polymer ?
#
loop_
_entity_poly.entity_id
_entity_poly.type
_entity_poly.pdbx_seq_one_letter_code
_entity_poly.pdbx_strand_id
1 'polypeptide(L)'
;MIVPVWLSSSKSNEEVLAYAILDTQSDATFILKEICDDLDVEMQPIKLRLSTITNQESLVDSHRITDLQVRGYTSDIQIPIPVAYTSTSIPANESHIPTKTTAKKWRHLQAIQDEMPHLLDCNVGLLIGYDCSQALSPREVIAGKNNEPYGIKTDLGWSIVGGSDVRSEKTLCHRVAVKELPVVSMRDILRVLESDFKEHKEDKKVSQEDLLFLERMESGIRKTENLHYEMPLPFKNRPLLPNNRVMALTRLEHLKRKFIKDRKYKEDYIKFTKRHFKQR
;
A
#
# COMPACT_ATOMS: atom_id res chain seq x y z
N MET A 1 6.49 -16.25 -4.53
CA MET A 1 6.28 -17.71 -4.59
C MET A 1 4.80 -17.96 -4.84
N ILE A 2 4.43 -18.98 -5.63
CA ILE A 2 3.02 -19.32 -5.85
C ILE A 2 2.80 -20.80 -5.61
N VAL A 3 1.78 -21.13 -4.81
CA VAL A 3 1.42 -22.51 -4.45
C VAL A 3 -0.10 -22.70 -4.52
N PRO A 4 -0.61 -23.89 -4.89
CA PRO A 4 -2.03 -24.18 -4.79
C PRO A 4 -2.42 -24.50 -3.35
N VAL A 5 -3.56 -23.97 -2.93
CA VAL A 5 -4.04 -24.07 -1.55
C VAL A 5 -5.54 -24.31 -1.49
N TRP A 6 -6.00 -24.89 -0.41
CA TRP A 6 -7.40 -24.95 -0.02
C TRP A 6 -7.65 -23.87 1.03
N LEU A 7 -8.69 -23.09 0.83
CA LEU A 7 -9.16 -22.05 1.72
C LEU A 7 -10.44 -22.52 2.39
N SER A 8 -10.58 -22.26 3.67
CA SER A 8 -11.78 -22.59 4.43
C SER A 8 -12.04 -21.53 5.51
N SER A 9 -13.28 -21.49 5.98
CA SER A 9 -13.65 -20.76 7.19
C SER A 9 -13.61 -21.72 8.38
N SER A 10 -13.28 -21.22 9.58
CA SER A 10 -13.38 -22.03 10.80
C SER A 10 -14.83 -22.44 11.14
N LYS A 11 -15.82 -21.80 10.52
CA LYS A 11 -17.25 -22.02 10.75
C LYS A 11 -17.90 -22.97 9.73
N SER A 12 -17.22 -23.28 8.62
CA SER A 12 -17.74 -24.11 7.53
C SER A 12 -16.74 -25.21 7.19
N ASN A 13 -17.27 -26.34 6.75
CA ASN A 13 -16.44 -27.42 6.18
C ASN A 13 -16.24 -27.26 4.66
N GLU A 14 -16.73 -26.19 4.08
CA GLU A 14 -16.52 -25.91 2.67
C GLU A 14 -15.12 -25.39 2.42
N GLU A 15 -14.50 -25.91 1.37
CA GLU A 15 -13.17 -25.51 0.96
C GLU A 15 -13.18 -25.01 -0.48
N VAL A 16 -12.48 -23.91 -0.73
CA VAL A 16 -12.30 -23.34 -2.06
C VAL A 16 -10.85 -23.50 -2.48
N LEU A 17 -10.64 -24.05 -3.68
CA LEU A 17 -9.31 -24.19 -4.26
C LEU A 17 -8.88 -22.89 -4.95
N ALA A 18 -7.68 -22.41 -4.63
CA ALA A 18 -7.09 -21.26 -5.25
C ALA A 18 -5.56 -21.37 -5.29
N TYR A 19 -4.90 -20.53 -6.09
CA TYR A 19 -3.47 -20.31 -5.94
C TYR A 19 -3.23 -19.17 -4.98
N ALA A 20 -2.22 -19.34 -4.11
CA ALA A 20 -1.74 -18.33 -3.17
C ALA A 20 -0.36 -17.82 -3.57
N ILE A 21 -0.20 -16.50 -3.60
CA ILE A 21 1.11 -15.85 -3.63
C ILE A 21 1.64 -15.80 -2.20
N LEU A 22 2.84 -16.32 -1.96
CA LEU A 22 3.57 -16.16 -0.72
C LEU A 22 4.54 -14.99 -0.89
N ASP A 23 4.19 -13.83 -0.32
CA ASP A 23 4.91 -12.57 -0.53
C ASP A 23 5.44 -11.99 0.78
N THR A 24 6.75 -12.12 0.99
CA THR A 24 7.45 -11.54 2.14
C THR A 24 7.60 -10.02 2.07
N GLN A 25 7.18 -9.37 0.98
CA GLN A 25 7.23 -7.93 0.81
C GLN A 25 5.88 -7.25 1.09
N SER A 26 4.81 -8.01 1.24
CA SER A 26 3.51 -7.51 1.65
C SER A 26 3.36 -7.57 3.17
N ASP A 27 3.00 -6.46 3.79
CA ASP A 27 2.78 -6.39 5.26
C ASP A 27 1.45 -7.05 5.66
N ALA A 28 0.57 -7.34 4.71
CA ALA A 28 -0.77 -7.86 4.95
C ALA A 28 -1.19 -8.91 3.92
N THR A 29 -2.15 -9.72 4.32
CA THR A 29 -2.77 -10.78 3.50
C THR A 29 -4.00 -10.24 2.79
N PHE A 30 -4.12 -10.55 1.48
CA PHE A 30 -5.23 -10.15 0.62
C PHE A 30 -5.90 -11.37 -0.01
N ILE A 31 -7.22 -11.30 -0.16
CA ILE A 31 -8.04 -12.35 -0.77
C ILE A 31 -9.00 -11.74 -1.79
N LEU A 32 -9.28 -12.43 -2.88
CA LEU A 32 -10.33 -12.01 -3.81
C LEU A 32 -11.69 -12.07 -3.14
N LYS A 33 -12.50 -11.03 -3.36
CA LYS A 33 -13.83 -10.94 -2.78
C LYS A 33 -14.72 -12.12 -3.18
N GLU A 34 -14.61 -12.60 -4.43
CA GLU A 34 -15.36 -13.74 -4.95
C GLU A 34 -15.16 -15.00 -4.09
N ILE A 35 -13.93 -15.28 -3.65
CA ILE A 35 -13.64 -16.43 -2.77
C ILE A 35 -14.30 -16.26 -1.40
N CYS A 36 -14.39 -15.03 -0.91
CA CYS A 36 -15.06 -14.77 0.36
C CYS A 36 -16.58 -15.00 0.27
N ASP A 37 -17.16 -14.64 -0.88
CA ASP A 37 -18.58 -14.88 -1.16
C ASP A 37 -18.86 -16.38 -1.25
N ASP A 38 -17.96 -17.17 -1.86
CA ASP A 38 -18.06 -18.65 -1.96
C ASP A 38 -17.89 -19.34 -0.60
N LEU A 39 -17.09 -18.79 0.31
CA LEU A 39 -16.84 -19.35 1.64
C LEU A 39 -17.82 -18.87 2.70
N ASP A 40 -18.75 -17.97 2.36
CA ASP A 40 -19.73 -17.34 3.28
C ASP A 40 -19.07 -16.79 4.57
N VAL A 41 -17.93 -16.13 4.42
CA VAL A 41 -17.18 -15.54 5.54
C VAL A 41 -17.72 -14.17 5.92
N GLU A 42 -17.68 -13.84 7.21
CA GLU A 42 -18.07 -12.52 7.70
C GLU A 42 -17.10 -11.44 7.23
N MET A 43 -17.59 -10.45 6.50
CA MET A 43 -16.85 -9.35 5.93
C MET A 43 -17.17 -8.03 6.64
N GLN A 44 -16.20 -7.47 7.35
CA GLN A 44 -16.36 -6.18 8.05
C GLN A 44 -15.85 -5.06 7.15
N PRO A 45 -16.68 -4.06 6.75
CA PRO A 45 -16.24 -2.98 5.88
C PRO A 45 -15.18 -2.12 6.55
N ILE A 46 -14.13 -1.79 5.79
CA ILE A 46 -12.99 -1.00 6.26
C ILE A 46 -12.42 -0.16 5.13
N LYS A 47 -11.73 0.93 5.47
CA LYS A 47 -10.91 1.69 4.52
C LYS A 47 -9.45 1.37 4.78
N LEU A 48 -8.75 0.97 3.74
CA LEU A 48 -7.31 0.71 3.78
C LEU A 48 -6.55 1.87 3.17
N ARG A 49 -5.48 2.24 3.84
CA ARG A 49 -4.44 3.08 3.25
C ARG A 49 -3.32 2.16 2.76
N LEU A 50 -3.17 2.08 1.45
CA LEU A 50 -2.15 1.28 0.81
C LEU A 50 -0.99 2.18 0.39
N SER A 51 0.23 1.74 0.67
CA SER A 51 1.46 2.34 0.18
C SER A 51 2.23 1.33 -0.65
N THR A 52 2.55 1.69 -1.87
CA THR A 52 3.36 0.89 -2.79
C THR A 52 4.55 1.72 -3.29
N ILE A 53 5.50 1.08 -3.96
CA ILE A 53 6.67 1.78 -4.53
C ILE A 53 6.23 2.85 -5.56
N THR A 54 5.15 2.60 -6.28
CA THR A 54 4.66 3.48 -7.35
C THR A 54 3.61 4.48 -6.87
N ASN A 55 2.96 4.20 -5.73
CA ASN A 55 1.92 5.07 -5.19
C ASN A 55 2.09 5.17 -3.67
N GLN A 56 2.44 6.36 -3.18
CA GLN A 56 2.78 6.55 -1.76
C GLN A 56 1.59 6.45 -0.82
N GLU A 57 0.38 6.81 -1.25
CA GLU A 57 -0.84 6.65 -0.45
C GLU A 57 -2.08 6.56 -1.35
N SER A 58 -2.76 5.42 -1.30
CA SER A 58 -4.09 5.26 -1.87
C SER A 58 -5.07 4.79 -0.81
N LEU A 59 -6.28 5.38 -0.82
CA LEU A 59 -7.39 4.94 0.01
C LEU A 59 -8.25 3.98 -0.80
N VAL A 60 -8.46 2.77 -0.27
CA VAL A 60 -9.23 1.72 -0.93
C VAL A 60 -10.29 1.21 0.03
N ASP A 61 -11.52 1.08 -0.45
CA ASP A 61 -12.58 0.39 0.26
C ASP A 61 -12.33 -1.12 0.20
N SER A 62 -12.38 -1.78 1.35
CA SER A 62 -12.10 -3.20 1.51
C SER A 62 -12.94 -3.78 2.64
N HIS A 63 -12.81 -5.07 2.89
CA HIS A 63 -13.40 -5.73 4.04
C HIS A 63 -12.32 -6.50 4.79
N ARG A 64 -12.42 -6.47 6.10
CA ARG A 64 -11.57 -7.23 7.02
C ARG A 64 -12.21 -8.57 7.32
N ILE A 65 -11.42 -9.64 7.24
CA ILE A 65 -11.81 -11.02 7.52
C ILE A 65 -10.85 -11.60 8.56
N THR A 66 -11.40 -12.26 9.58
CA THR A 66 -10.61 -12.82 10.71
C THR A 66 -10.80 -14.32 10.91
N ASP A 67 -11.60 -14.95 10.05
CA ASP A 67 -12.02 -16.34 10.20
C ASP A 67 -11.64 -17.18 8.99
N LEU A 68 -10.38 -17.05 8.54
CA LEU A 68 -9.89 -17.74 7.37
C LEU A 68 -8.78 -18.71 7.76
N GLN A 69 -8.78 -19.88 7.15
CA GLN A 69 -7.75 -20.91 7.27
C GLN A 69 -7.25 -21.31 5.88
N VAL A 70 -6.00 -21.68 5.80
CA VAL A 70 -5.37 -22.16 4.57
C VAL A 70 -4.60 -23.45 4.81
N ARG A 71 -4.69 -24.41 3.91
CA ARG A 71 -3.83 -25.59 3.85
C ARG A 71 -3.26 -25.81 2.46
N GLY A 72 -2.12 -26.44 2.38
CA GLY A 72 -1.52 -26.83 1.10
C GLY A 72 -2.38 -27.83 0.33
N TYR A 73 -2.27 -27.84 -1.00
CA TYR A 73 -3.06 -28.70 -1.88
C TYR A 73 -3.02 -30.20 -1.49
N THR A 74 -1.85 -30.69 -1.08
CA THR A 74 -1.61 -32.06 -0.65
C THR A 74 -1.32 -32.18 0.85
N SER A 75 -1.49 -31.11 1.63
CA SER A 75 -1.17 -31.05 3.06
C SER A 75 -2.45 -31.02 3.89
N ASP A 76 -2.41 -31.70 5.03
CA ASP A 76 -3.49 -31.65 6.04
C ASP A 76 -3.25 -30.56 7.10
N ILE A 77 -2.09 -29.88 7.02
CA ILE A 77 -1.74 -28.82 7.99
C ILE A 77 -2.57 -27.58 7.68
N GLN A 78 -3.48 -27.24 8.59
CA GLN A 78 -4.25 -26.01 8.53
C GLN A 78 -3.51 -24.88 9.22
N ILE A 79 -3.38 -23.77 8.54
CA ILE A 79 -2.74 -22.55 9.04
C ILE A 79 -3.81 -21.45 9.15
N PRO A 80 -4.06 -20.94 10.37
CA PRO A 80 -4.96 -19.81 10.53
C PRO A 80 -4.34 -18.53 9.93
N ILE A 81 -5.13 -17.80 9.17
CA ILE A 81 -4.77 -16.48 8.67
C ILE A 81 -5.28 -15.46 9.69
N PRO A 82 -4.39 -14.69 10.36
CA PRO A 82 -4.80 -13.80 11.44
C PRO A 82 -5.81 -12.75 10.99
N VAL A 83 -5.54 -12.12 9.86
CA VAL A 83 -6.39 -11.12 9.21
C VAL A 83 -6.18 -11.17 7.71
N ALA A 84 -7.25 -11.13 6.93
CA ALA A 84 -7.18 -10.93 5.49
C ALA A 84 -8.03 -9.72 5.08
N TYR A 85 -7.65 -9.08 3.97
CA TYR A 85 -8.37 -7.95 3.40
C TYR A 85 -8.85 -8.29 2.00
N THR A 86 -10.09 -7.91 1.67
CA THR A 86 -10.60 -8.16 0.32
C THR A 86 -9.91 -7.25 -0.71
N SER A 87 -9.64 -7.83 -1.86
CA SER A 87 -9.14 -7.12 -3.03
C SER A 87 -9.98 -7.48 -4.25
N THR A 88 -10.05 -6.58 -5.22
CA THR A 88 -10.68 -6.82 -6.53
C THR A 88 -9.75 -7.52 -7.50
N SER A 89 -8.44 -7.52 -7.24
CA SER A 89 -7.44 -8.17 -8.07
C SER A 89 -6.19 -8.53 -7.28
N ILE A 90 -5.53 -9.61 -7.67
CA ILE A 90 -4.21 -10.01 -7.17
C ILE A 90 -3.23 -9.97 -8.36
N PRO A 91 -2.03 -9.36 -8.20
CA PRO A 91 -1.13 -9.08 -9.32
C PRO A 91 -0.36 -10.33 -9.79
N ALA A 92 -1.05 -11.38 -10.17
CA ALA A 92 -0.48 -12.58 -10.80
C ALA A 92 -1.45 -13.19 -11.78
N ASN A 93 -0.92 -13.98 -12.70
CA ASN A 93 -1.67 -14.76 -13.66
C ASN A 93 -1.06 -16.17 -13.79
N GLU A 94 -1.70 -17.02 -14.56
CA GLU A 94 -1.30 -18.41 -14.77
C GLU A 94 0.16 -18.58 -15.23
N SER A 95 0.71 -17.64 -16.01
CA SER A 95 2.08 -17.73 -16.50
C SER A 95 3.13 -17.64 -15.39
N HIS A 96 2.75 -17.12 -14.21
CA HIS A 96 3.62 -17.03 -13.04
C HIS A 96 3.59 -18.29 -12.17
N ILE A 97 2.66 -19.23 -12.41
CA ILE A 97 2.49 -20.44 -11.61
C ILE A 97 3.52 -21.47 -12.01
N PRO A 98 4.42 -21.90 -11.07
CA PRO A 98 5.35 -22.97 -11.36
C PRO A 98 4.63 -24.31 -11.41
N THR A 99 4.95 -25.10 -12.42
CA THR A 99 4.33 -26.42 -12.66
C THR A 99 5.39 -27.54 -12.68
N LYS A 100 4.93 -28.77 -12.71
CA LYS A 100 5.77 -29.94 -12.96
C LYS A 100 6.71 -29.75 -14.17
N THR A 101 6.23 -29.09 -15.23
CA THR A 101 7.02 -28.80 -16.44
C THR A 101 8.16 -27.80 -16.15
N THR A 102 7.94 -26.85 -15.24
CA THR A 102 8.96 -25.91 -14.80
C THR A 102 10.09 -26.64 -14.05
N ALA A 103 9.73 -27.55 -13.13
CA ALA A 103 10.71 -28.34 -12.37
C ALA A 103 11.56 -29.24 -13.30
N LYS A 104 10.95 -29.87 -14.31
CA LYS A 104 11.65 -30.73 -15.28
C LYS A 104 12.75 -30.04 -16.07
N LYS A 105 12.63 -28.73 -16.32
CA LYS A 105 13.64 -27.95 -17.06
C LYS A 105 14.99 -27.87 -16.35
N TRP A 106 15.00 -28.03 -15.02
CA TRP A 106 16.19 -27.81 -14.18
C TRP A 106 16.60 -29.08 -13.45
N ARG A 107 17.82 -29.58 -13.71
CA ARG A 107 18.32 -30.86 -13.17
C ARG A 107 18.19 -30.97 -11.65
N HIS A 108 18.49 -29.90 -10.91
CA HIS A 108 18.44 -29.86 -9.44
C HIS A 108 17.01 -29.81 -8.90
N LEU A 109 16.01 -29.42 -9.72
CA LEU A 109 14.60 -29.38 -9.34
C LEU A 109 13.81 -30.62 -9.78
N GLN A 110 14.43 -31.56 -10.52
CA GLN A 110 13.75 -32.78 -10.95
C GLN A 110 13.27 -33.65 -9.80
N ALA A 111 13.93 -33.59 -8.63
CA ALA A 111 13.53 -34.35 -7.45
C ALA A 111 12.13 -33.96 -6.93
N ILE A 112 11.70 -32.71 -7.13
CA ILE A 112 10.42 -32.20 -6.64
C ILE A 112 9.32 -32.20 -7.70
N GLN A 113 9.61 -32.64 -8.92
CA GLN A 113 8.66 -32.60 -10.03
C GLN A 113 7.34 -33.34 -9.75
N ASP A 114 7.39 -34.43 -9.01
CA ASP A 114 6.23 -35.26 -8.71
C ASP A 114 5.42 -34.74 -7.52
N GLU A 115 6.01 -33.87 -6.69
CA GLU A 115 5.31 -33.15 -5.64
C GLU A 115 4.63 -31.86 -6.14
N MET A 116 4.92 -31.43 -7.39
CA MET A 116 4.27 -30.27 -7.98
C MET A 116 3.06 -30.72 -8.83
N PRO A 117 1.87 -30.18 -8.59
CA PRO A 117 0.70 -30.50 -9.39
C PRO A 117 0.83 -29.96 -10.82
N HIS A 118 0.00 -30.49 -11.70
CA HIS A 118 -0.29 -29.85 -12.99
C HIS A 118 -0.98 -28.50 -12.73
N LEU A 119 -1.03 -27.66 -13.74
CA LEU A 119 -1.84 -26.43 -13.65
C LEU A 119 -3.30 -26.83 -13.34
N LEU A 120 -3.81 -26.30 -12.24
CA LEU A 120 -5.17 -26.54 -11.78
C LEU A 120 -6.09 -25.47 -12.34
N ASP A 121 -7.36 -25.83 -12.56
CA ASP A 121 -8.39 -24.91 -13.07
C ASP A 121 -8.93 -24.04 -11.93
N CYS A 122 -8.09 -23.14 -11.46
CA CYS A 122 -8.45 -22.14 -10.45
C CYS A 122 -7.57 -20.90 -10.58
N ASN A 123 -8.07 -19.77 -10.10
CA ASN A 123 -7.40 -18.49 -10.19
C ASN A 123 -6.38 -18.27 -9.06
N VAL A 124 -5.50 -17.29 -9.24
CA VAL A 124 -4.70 -16.75 -8.14
C VAL A 124 -5.61 -15.86 -7.31
N GLY A 125 -6.04 -16.37 -6.16
CA GLY A 125 -7.08 -15.78 -5.34
C GLY A 125 -6.64 -15.29 -3.97
N LEU A 126 -5.39 -15.60 -3.56
CA LEU A 126 -4.85 -15.24 -2.27
C LEU A 126 -3.44 -14.66 -2.41
N LEU A 127 -3.12 -13.65 -1.63
CA LEU A 127 -1.77 -13.16 -1.38
C LEU A 127 -1.54 -13.21 0.12
N ILE A 128 -0.63 -14.07 0.57
CA ILE A 128 -0.26 -14.21 1.98
C ILE A 128 0.93 -13.31 2.25
N GLY A 129 0.73 -12.37 3.16
CA GLY A 129 1.73 -11.40 3.57
C GLY A 129 2.51 -11.80 4.81
N TYR A 130 3.36 -10.90 5.25
CA TYR A 130 4.24 -11.07 6.40
C TYR A 130 3.50 -11.29 7.73
N ASP A 131 2.25 -10.86 7.82
CA ASP A 131 1.34 -11.07 8.95
C ASP A 131 1.02 -12.56 9.22
N CYS A 132 1.18 -13.43 8.21
CA CYS A 132 1.04 -14.87 8.34
C CYS A 132 2.39 -15.58 8.16
N SER A 133 3.32 -15.33 9.05
CA SER A 133 4.71 -15.83 8.97
C SER A 133 4.84 -17.36 8.93
N GLN A 134 3.90 -18.11 9.52
CA GLN A 134 3.88 -19.57 9.49
C GLN A 134 3.78 -20.09 8.05
N ALA A 135 2.91 -19.52 7.24
CA ALA A 135 2.72 -19.92 5.84
C ALA A 135 3.95 -19.61 4.97
N LEU A 136 4.74 -18.59 5.35
CA LEU A 136 5.93 -18.14 4.63
C LEU A 136 7.21 -18.89 5.05
N SER A 137 7.17 -19.61 6.17
CA SER A 137 8.35 -20.24 6.76
C SER A 137 8.92 -21.35 5.85
N PRO A 138 10.18 -21.24 5.38
CA PRO A 138 10.78 -22.27 4.56
C PRO A 138 11.08 -23.53 5.40
N ARG A 139 10.69 -24.70 4.90
CA ARG A 139 11.00 -26.00 5.48
C ARG A 139 12.20 -26.64 4.79
N GLU A 140 12.30 -26.47 3.48
CA GLU A 140 13.37 -27.02 2.65
C GLU A 140 13.67 -26.04 1.50
N VAL A 141 14.95 -25.99 1.10
CA VAL A 141 15.41 -25.16 -0.02
C VAL A 141 16.36 -25.97 -0.90
N ILE A 142 16.07 -26.04 -2.18
CA ILE A 142 16.94 -26.64 -3.19
C ILE A 142 17.55 -25.51 -4.01
N ALA A 143 18.80 -25.18 -3.71
CA ALA A 143 19.50 -24.10 -4.36
C ALA A 143 19.88 -24.43 -5.82
N GLY A 144 19.71 -23.46 -6.71
CA GLY A 144 20.29 -23.47 -8.04
C GLY A 144 21.72 -22.95 -8.06
N LYS A 145 22.43 -23.11 -9.17
CA LYS A 145 23.77 -22.57 -9.38
C LYS A 145 23.66 -21.20 -10.08
N ASN A 146 24.47 -20.23 -9.64
CA ASN A 146 24.47 -18.87 -10.18
C ASN A 146 23.06 -18.23 -10.17
N ASN A 147 22.50 -17.88 -11.32
CA ASN A 147 21.18 -17.26 -11.50
C ASN A 147 20.07 -18.28 -11.85
N GLU A 148 20.30 -19.56 -11.62
CA GLU A 148 19.26 -20.56 -11.80
C GLU A 148 18.15 -20.40 -10.76
N PRO A 149 16.90 -20.77 -11.08
CA PRO A 149 15.81 -20.78 -10.11
C PRO A 149 16.09 -21.78 -8.99
N TYR A 150 15.50 -21.55 -7.84
CA TYR A 150 15.59 -22.48 -6.70
C TYR A 150 14.21 -22.95 -6.25
N GLY A 151 14.15 -24.16 -5.72
CA GLY A 151 12.93 -24.70 -5.10
C GLY A 151 12.87 -24.33 -3.64
N ILE A 152 11.67 -24.00 -3.15
CA ILE A 152 11.40 -23.73 -1.75
C ILE A 152 10.13 -24.46 -1.32
N LYS A 153 10.19 -25.18 -0.22
CA LYS A 153 9.07 -25.87 0.42
C LYS A 153 8.62 -25.09 1.64
N THR A 154 7.33 -24.87 1.74
CA THR A 154 6.67 -24.37 2.96
C THR A 154 5.66 -25.43 3.44
N ASP A 155 4.94 -25.18 4.53
CA ASP A 155 3.84 -26.06 4.96
C ASP A 155 2.70 -26.12 3.94
N LEU A 156 2.63 -25.14 3.00
CA LEU A 156 1.66 -25.09 1.92
C LEU A 156 2.11 -25.83 0.64
N GLY A 157 3.36 -26.29 0.58
CA GLY A 157 3.88 -27.03 -0.57
C GLY A 157 5.13 -26.43 -1.21
N TRP A 158 5.52 -27.00 -2.35
CA TRP A 158 6.66 -26.55 -3.13
C TRP A 158 6.32 -25.39 -4.07
N SER A 159 7.23 -24.45 -4.13
CA SER A 159 7.25 -23.40 -5.16
C SER A 159 8.64 -23.28 -5.78
N ILE A 160 8.72 -22.72 -6.99
CA ILE A 160 9.98 -22.41 -7.67
C ILE A 160 10.10 -20.89 -7.77
N VAL A 161 11.25 -20.37 -7.33
CA VAL A 161 11.56 -18.94 -7.31
C VAL A 161 12.70 -18.65 -8.28
N GLY A 162 12.54 -17.62 -9.08
CA GLY A 162 13.49 -17.22 -10.12
C GLY A 162 12.89 -17.33 -11.51
N GLY A 163 13.49 -16.66 -12.48
CA GLY A 163 13.00 -16.64 -13.85
C GLY A 163 13.08 -17.99 -14.53
N SER A 164 11.96 -18.54 -14.93
CA SER A 164 11.92 -19.77 -15.75
C SER A 164 12.31 -19.53 -17.20
N ASP A 165 12.28 -18.27 -17.67
CA ASP A 165 12.71 -17.84 -18.99
C ASP A 165 13.38 -16.46 -18.92
N VAL A 166 14.54 -16.33 -19.54
CA VAL A 166 15.37 -15.10 -19.61
C VAL A 166 14.67 -13.91 -20.30
N ARG A 167 13.42 -14.05 -20.73
CA ARG A 167 12.68 -13.09 -21.56
C ARG A 167 11.37 -12.56 -20.95
N SER A 168 11.15 -12.66 -19.65
CA SER A 168 10.01 -12.00 -19.03
C SER A 168 10.29 -10.50 -18.86
N GLU A 169 9.74 -9.69 -19.74
CA GLU A 169 9.97 -8.23 -19.83
C GLU A 169 9.30 -7.39 -18.74
N LYS A 170 8.68 -7.97 -17.74
CA LYS A 170 8.00 -7.18 -16.67
C LYS A 170 8.22 -7.78 -15.30
N THR A 171 9.25 -7.32 -14.63
CA THR A 171 9.40 -7.52 -13.18
C THR A 171 8.51 -6.51 -12.48
N LEU A 172 7.37 -6.98 -11.94
CA LEU A 172 6.54 -6.18 -11.04
C LEU A 172 7.02 -6.43 -9.62
N CYS A 173 7.61 -5.42 -9.00
CA CYS A 173 7.98 -5.44 -7.59
C CYS A 173 7.02 -4.54 -6.83
N HIS A 174 6.15 -5.12 -6.00
CA HIS A 174 5.20 -4.37 -5.20
C HIS A 174 5.42 -4.68 -3.72
N ARG A 175 5.89 -3.68 -2.98
CA ARG A 175 5.79 -3.69 -1.53
C ARG A 175 4.50 -2.98 -1.15
N VAL A 176 3.62 -3.64 -0.40
CA VAL A 176 2.37 -3.08 0.09
C VAL A 176 2.45 -2.92 1.60
N ALA A 177 2.42 -1.69 2.08
CA ALA A 177 2.23 -1.38 3.50
C ALA A 177 0.76 -1.01 3.71
N VAL A 178 0.11 -1.65 4.68
CA VAL A 178 -1.32 -1.50 4.96
C VAL A 178 -1.52 -0.81 6.30
N LYS A 179 -2.42 0.19 6.33
CA LYS A 179 -2.90 0.82 7.56
C LYS A 179 -4.42 0.82 7.56
N GLU A 180 -4.99 0.14 8.53
CA GLU A 180 -6.44 0.20 8.77
C GLU A 180 -6.85 1.62 9.20
N LEU A 181 -7.92 2.12 8.61
CA LEU A 181 -8.59 3.33 9.05
C LEU A 181 -9.98 2.95 9.52
N PRO A 182 -10.42 3.37 10.71
CA PRO A 182 -11.78 3.12 11.17
C PRO A 182 -12.78 3.72 10.18
N VAL A 183 -13.79 2.95 9.81
CA VAL A 183 -14.93 3.48 9.06
C VAL A 183 -15.69 4.40 10.02
N VAL A 184 -15.55 5.69 9.81
CA VAL A 184 -16.26 6.70 10.61
C VAL A 184 -17.73 6.58 10.26
N SER A 185 -18.53 6.10 11.21
CA SER A 185 -19.98 6.01 11.03
C SER A 185 -20.61 7.41 11.07
N MET A 186 -21.78 7.58 10.46
CA MET A 186 -22.53 8.84 10.55
C MET A 186 -22.78 9.24 12.01
N ARG A 187 -22.93 8.26 12.91
CA ARG A 187 -23.04 8.48 14.36
C ARG A 187 -21.78 9.11 14.97
N ASP A 188 -20.59 8.67 14.49
CA ASP A 188 -19.33 9.20 15.01
C ASP A 188 -19.09 10.62 14.50
N ILE A 189 -19.49 10.91 13.25
CA ILE A 189 -19.45 12.28 12.70
C ILE A 189 -20.40 13.19 13.51
N LEU A 190 -21.64 12.75 13.75
CA LEU A 190 -22.60 13.51 14.56
C LEU A 190 -22.09 13.70 15.99
N ARG A 191 -21.49 12.67 16.60
CA ARG A 191 -20.92 12.76 17.95
C ARG A 191 -19.78 13.74 18.06
N VAL A 192 -18.89 13.81 17.03
CA VAL A 192 -17.83 14.81 16.95
C VAL A 192 -18.41 16.20 16.77
N LEU A 193 -19.35 16.38 15.83
CA LEU A 193 -20.03 17.66 15.62
C LEU A 193 -20.80 18.10 16.88
N GLU A 194 -21.49 17.20 17.54
CA GLU A 194 -22.20 17.50 18.80
C GLU A 194 -21.22 17.79 19.95
N SER A 195 -20.01 17.22 19.96
CA SER A 195 -19.00 17.51 20.98
C SER A 195 -18.41 18.91 20.82
N ASP A 196 -18.27 19.39 19.57
CA ASP A 196 -17.78 20.73 19.28
C ASP A 196 -18.82 21.82 19.67
N PHE A 197 -20.10 21.46 19.73
CA PHE A 197 -21.19 22.38 20.13
C PHE A 197 -21.65 22.23 21.59
N LYS A 198 -21.10 21.28 22.36
CA LYS A 198 -21.30 21.24 23.81
C LYS A 198 -20.50 22.38 24.44
N GLU A 199 -21.16 23.50 24.66
CA GLU A 199 -20.69 24.52 25.59
C GLU A 199 -20.47 23.85 26.96
N HIS A 200 -19.25 23.47 27.25
CA HIS A 200 -18.86 23.10 28.60
C HIS A 200 -18.88 24.36 29.47
N LYS A 201 -19.98 24.56 30.15
CA LYS A 201 -20.09 25.48 31.30
C LYS A 201 -19.26 24.90 32.46
N GLU A 202 -17.97 24.81 32.29
CA GLU A 202 -17.01 24.62 33.40
C GLU A 202 -15.69 25.23 32.99
N ASP A 203 -15.14 26.08 33.83
CA ASP A 203 -13.89 26.85 33.70
C ASP A 203 -12.73 26.01 33.15
N LYS A 204 -12.66 25.86 31.83
CA LYS A 204 -11.41 25.42 31.19
C LYS A 204 -10.48 26.61 31.20
N LYS A 205 -9.49 26.58 32.08
CA LYS A 205 -8.33 27.47 32.01
C LYS A 205 -7.78 27.36 30.60
N VAL A 206 -7.88 28.45 29.85
CA VAL A 206 -7.32 28.58 28.49
C VAL A 206 -5.84 28.21 28.57
N SER A 207 -5.34 27.39 27.66
CA SER A 207 -3.95 26.97 27.70
C SER A 207 -3.04 28.19 27.49
N GLN A 208 -1.83 28.16 28.08
CA GLN A 208 -0.88 29.25 27.85
C GLN A 208 -0.54 29.46 26.38
N GLU A 209 -0.57 28.39 25.57
CA GLU A 209 -0.35 28.45 24.12
C GLU A 209 -1.50 29.18 23.41
N ASP A 210 -2.76 28.95 23.84
CA ASP A 210 -3.93 29.64 23.30
C ASP A 210 -3.94 31.12 23.66
N LEU A 211 -3.54 31.46 24.90
CA LEU A 211 -3.40 32.87 25.33
C LEU A 211 -2.35 33.61 24.50
N LEU A 212 -1.19 32.99 24.28
CA LEU A 212 -0.13 33.56 23.45
C LEU A 212 -0.55 33.68 21.96
N PHE A 213 -1.36 32.74 21.48
CA PHE A 213 -1.94 32.81 20.14
C PHE A 213 -2.89 34.01 20.03
N LEU A 214 -3.82 34.15 20.97
CA LEU A 214 -4.80 35.26 20.99
C LEU A 214 -4.09 36.61 21.06
N GLU A 215 -3.13 36.77 21.96
CA GLU A 215 -2.34 38.00 22.11
C GLU A 215 -1.63 38.38 20.80
N ARG A 216 -1.02 37.41 20.11
CA ARG A 216 -0.35 37.66 18.83
C ARG A 216 -1.34 38.02 17.71
N MET A 217 -2.52 37.40 17.74
CA MET A 217 -3.55 37.70 16.76
C MET A 217 -4.14 39.09 17.00
N GLU A 218 -4.52 39.43 18.23
CA GLU A 218 -5.06 40.76 18.57
C GLU A 218 -4.10 41.90 18.26
N SER A 219 -2.80 41.71 18.55
CA SER A 219 -1.79 42.72 18.26
C SER A 219 -1.42 42.88 16.80
N GLY A 220 -1.71 41.86 15.97
CA GLY A 220 -1.24 41.77 14.59
C GLY A 220 -2.33 41.85 13.52
N ILE A 221 -3.61 41.71 13.87
CA ILE A 221 -4.71 41.81 12.91
C ILE A 221 -4.91 43.30 12.54
N ARG A 222 -4.86 43.56 11.26
CA ARG A 222 -5.19 44.89 10.72
C ARG A 222 -6.02 44.78 9.46
N LYS A 223 -6.90 45.78 9.25
CA LYS A 223 -7.67 45.88 8.02
C LYS A 223 -6.91 46.77 7.06
N THR A 224 -6.68 46.31 5.85
CA THR A 224 -6.04 47.08 4.77
C THR A 224 -7.04 48.05 4.12
N GLU A 225 -6.53 49.04 3.40
CA GLU A 225 -7.35 50.01 2.65
C GLU A 225 -8.29 49.30 1.63
N ASN A 226 -7.91 48.13 1.13
CA ASN A 226 -8.72 47.33 0.21
C ASN A 226 -9.74 46.42 0.91
N LEU A 227 -10.09 46.67 2.17
CA LEU A 227 -11.03 45.93 3.00
C LEU A 227 -10.64 44.45 3.28
N HIS A 228 -9.42 44.04 2.99
CA HIS A 228 -8.87 42.73 3.37
C HIS A 228 -8.27 42.77 4.78
N TYR A 229 -8.30 41.63 5.47
CA TYR A 229 -7.62 41.51 6.74
C TYR A 229 -6.21 40.92 6.53
N GLU A 230 -5.22 41.56 7.13
CA GLU A 230 -3.89 40.98 7.31
C GLU A 230 -3.73 40.51 8.74
N MET A 231 -3.16 39.32 8.90
CA MET A 231 -2.87 38.76 10.21
C MET A 231 -1.51 38.09 10.21
N PRO A 232 -0.80 38.09 11.35
CA PRO A 232 0.49 37.44 11.45
C PRO A 232 0.36 35.92 11.39
N LEU A 233 1.36 35.26 10.80
CA LEU A 233 1.45 33.80 10.90
C LEU A 233 1.91 33.42 12.32
N PRO A 234 1.14 32.64 13.07
CA PRO A 234 1.48 32.23 14.41
C PRO A 234 2.54 31.10 14.38
N PHE A 235 3.81 31.47 14.51
CA PHE A 235 4.88 30.47 14.66
C PHE A 235 5.08 30.12 16.14
N LYS A 236 5.09 28.84 16.47
CA LYS A 236 5.46 28.35 17.81
C LYS A 236 6.91 28.72 18.14
N ASN A 237 7.81 28.47 17.19
CA ASN A 237 9.19 28.96 17.17
C ASN A 237 9.46 29.57 15.80
N ARG A 238 9.99 30.79 15.74
CA ARG A 238 10.35 31.43 14.47
C ARG A 238 11.72 30.92 14.02
N PRO A 239 11.80 29.98 13.06
CA PRO A 239 13.10 29.47 12.62
C PRO A 239 13.85 30.58 11.87
N LEU A 240 15.15 30.66 12.10
CA LEU A 240 16.03 31.45 11.24
C LEU A 240 16.10 30.73 9.89
N LEU A 241 15.46 31.31 8.89
CA LEU A 241 15.52 30.77 7.54
C LEU A 241 16.93 30.99 6.97
N PRO A 242 17.57 29.96 6.40
CA PRO A 242 18.88 30.12 5.79
C PRO A 242 18.79 31.06 4.59
N ASN A 243 19.84 31.88 4.40
CA ASN A 243 19.91 32.77 3.26
C ASN A 243 20.10 31.95 1.96
N ASN A 244 19.06 31.86 1.15
CA ASN A 244 19.04 31.11 -0.12
C ASN A 244 19.46 31.96 -1.35
N ARG A 245 20.00 33.18 -1.14
CA ARG A 245 20.34 34.12 -2.23
C ARG A 245 21.25 33.50 -3.28
N VAL A 246 22.28 32.77 -2.86
CA VAL A 246 23.21 32.11 -3.80
C VAL A 246 22.49 31.10 -4.67
N MET A 247 21.62 30.28 -4.10
CA MET A 247 20.84 29.30 -4.83
C MET A 247 19.84 29.94 -5.78
N ALA A 248 19.22 31.04 -5.35
CA ALA A 248 18.30 31.81 -6.21
C ALA A 248 19.02 32.43 -7.40
N LEU A 249 20.21 32.99 -7.21
CA LEU A 249 21.04 33.52 -8.30
C LEU A 249 21.48 32.44 -9.29
N THR A 250 21.88 31.28 -8.79
CA THR A 250 22.25 30.13 -9.64
C THR A 250 21.06 29.70 -10.51
N ARG A 251 19.86 29.60 -9.93
CA ARG A 251 18.63 29.29 -10.67
C ARG A 251 18.29 30.35 -11.71
N LEU A 252 18.47 31.63 -11.39
CA LEU A 252 18.29 32.73 -12.34
C LEU A 252 19.25 32.63 -13.53
N GLU A 253 20.51 32.30 -13.30
CA GLU A 253 21.49 32.12 -14.37
C GLU A 253 21.13 30.92 -15.28
N HIS A 254 20.66 29.81 -14.70
CA HIS A 254 20.16 28.67 -15.46
C HIS A 254 18.96 29.07 -16.33
N LEU A 255 18.03 29.83 -15.79
CA LEU A 255 16.86 30.34 -16.50
C LEU A 255 17.25 31.27 -17.65
N LYS A 256 18.19 32.19 -17.44
CA LYS A 256 18.73 33.06 -18.49
C LYS A 256 19.35 32.25 -19.64
N ARG A 257 20.17 31.24 -19.32
CA ARG A 257 20.75 30.35 -20.35
C ARG A 257 19.68 29.61 -21.14
N LYS A 258 18.59 29.18 -20.47
CA LYS A 258 17.46 28.52 -21.14
C LYS A 258 16.72 29.47 -22.05
N PHE A 259 16.52 30.73 -21.66
CA PHE A 259 15.90 31.76 -22.50
C PHE A 259 16.70 32.10 -23.76
N ILE A 260 18.03 31.99 -23.70
CA ILE A 260 18.89 32.18 -24.87
C ILE A 260 18.77 31.00 -25.84
N LYS A 261 18.65 29.78 -25.33
CA LYS A 261 18.56 28.57 -26.13
C LYS A 261 17.17 28.32 -26.72
N ASP A 262 16.11 28.72 -26.00
CA ASP A 262 14.72 28.44 -26.34
C ASP A 262 13.89 29.74 -26.28
N ARG A 263 13.70 30.35 -27.45
CA ARG A 263 12.93 31.59 -27.60
C ARG A 263 11.45 31.41 -27.29
N LYS A 264 10.88 30.26 -27.67
CA LYS A 264 9.48 29.92 -27.40
C LYS A 264 9.22 29.80 -25.90
N TYR A 265 10.08 29.12 -25.20
CA TYR A 265 10.01 29.00 -23.73
C TYR A 265 10.07 30.38 -23.04
N LYS A 266 10.92 31.30 -23.53
CA LYS A 266 11.00 32.67 -23.01
C LYS A 266 9.68 33.41 -23.19
N GLU A 267 9.08 33.31 -24.37
CA GLU A 267 7.80 33.98 -24.68
C GLU A 267 6.64 33.45 -23.82
N ASP A 268 6.57 32.13 -23.67
CA ASP A 268 5.57 31.48 -22.83
C ASP A 268 5.73 31.82 -21.34
N TYR A 269 6.97 31.88 -20.85
CA TYR A 269 7.28 32.31 -19.50
C TYR A 269 6.88 33.76 -19.23
N ILE A 270 7.13 34.66 -20.17
CA ILE A 270 6.72 36.07 -20.07
C ILE A 270 5.19 36.21 -20.08
N LYS A 271 4.47 35.45 -20.92
CA LYS A 271 3.02 35.44 -20.94
C LYS A 271 2.44 34.96 -19.59
N PHE A 272 3.02 33.90 -19.05
CA PHE A 272 2.62 33.33 -17.75
C PHE A 272 2.81 34.36 -16.63
N THR A 273 3.99 34.96 -16.52
CA THR A 273 4.29 35.93 -15.46
C THR A 273 3.41 37.17 -15.58
N LYS A 274 3.19 37.71 -16.78
CA LYS A 274 2.29 38.88 -17.00
C LYS A 274 0.84 38.60 -16.59
N ARG A 275 0.35 37.36 -16.75
CA ARG A 275 -1.00 36.97 -16.28
C ARG A 275 -1.09 37.00 -14.75
N HIS A 276 -0.07 36.51 -14.07
CA HIS A 276 -0.07 36.45 -12.60
C HIS A 276 0.15 37.81 -11.92
N PHE A 277 0.91 38.70 -12.53
CA PHE A 277 1.12 40.05 -11.98
C PHE A 277 0.01 41.06 -12.32
N LYS A 278 -0.90 40.75 -13.25
CA LYS A 278 -2.09 41.59 -13.54
C LYS A 278 -3.27 41.30 -12.59
N GLN A 279 -3.21 40.25 -11.78
CA GLN A 279 -4.27 39.85 -10.84
C GLN A 279 -4.00 40.32 -9.39
N ARG A 280 -2.96 41.13 -9.17
CA ARG A 280 -2.67 41.78 -7.89
C ARG A 280 -2.92 43.30 -8.03
#